data_535f9b6fb50f2e2916dedb8d075e5009
#
_entry.id   535f9b6fb50f2e2916dedb8d075e5009
#
_cell.length_a   1.000
_cell.length_b   1.000
_cell.length_c   1.000
_cell.angle_alpha   90.00
_cell.angle_beta   90.00
_cell.angle_gamma   90.00
#
_symmetry.space_group_name_H-M   'P 1'
#
loop_
_entity.id
_entity.type
_entity.pdbx_description
1 polymer ?
#
loop_
_entity_poly.entity_id
_entity_poly.type
_entity_poly.pdbx_seq_one_letter_code
_entity_poly.pdbx_strand_id
1 'polypeptide(L)'
;MKIWLQSGSGLSANGGTPNSRLYEDAVARRLEGVARAGTDCVVFGIGSTPFGKDRYHAAKQKVFTGLIESVLRAEPEGYDAVGVINTFDHRYYELRELLRIPVVFITESTLYLACQLAPTFAVIGHNWQIKLQAKELANHSGLA
;
A
#
# COMPACT_ATOMS: atom_id res chain seq x y z
N MET A 1 -1.10 20.08 2.58
CA MET A 1 -0.51 18.79 3.00
C MET A 1 -0.26 17.95 1.76
N LYS A 2 0.94 17.36 1.64
CA LYS A 2 1.35 16.58 0.46
C LYS A 2 1.55 15.12 0.84
N ILE A 3 0.81 14.20 0.23
CA ILE A 3 0.80 12.78 0.61
C ILE A 3 1.37 11.93 -0.53
N TRP A 4 2.36 11.12 -0.20
CA TRP A 4 2.91 10.08 -1.06
C TRP A 4 2.07 8.81 -0.95
N LEU A 5 1.44 8.36 -2.03
CA LEU A 5 0.68 7.10 -2.05
C LEU A 5 1.46 6.04 -2.81
N GLN A 6 1.97 5.04 -2.10
CA GLN A 6 2.82 3.99 -2.64
C GLN A 6 2.02 2.76 -3.05
N SER A 7 2.03 2.45 -4.33
CA SER A 7 1.55 1.17 -4.88
C SER A 7 2.69 0.13 -4.94
N GLY A 8 2.38 -1.13 -4.67
CA GLY A 8 3.29 -2.27 -4.90
C GLY A 8 3.28 -2.79 -6.35
N SER A 9 2.84 -1.98 -7.29
CA SER A 9 2.82 -2.29 -8.73
C SER A 9 3.57 -1.22 -9.49
N GLY A 10 4.15 -1.58 -10.64
CA GLY A 10 4.64 -0.63 -11.62
C GLY A 10 3.47 0.18 -12.20
N LEU A 11 3.65 1.49 -12.32
CA LEU A 11 2.69 2.38 -12.94
C LEU A 11 3.00 2.58 -14.43
N SER A 12 2.06 3.16 -15.17
CA SER A 12 2.18 3.37 -16.62
C SER A 12 3.44 4.12 -17.04
N ALA A 13 3.88 5.07 -16.24
CA ALA A 13 5.09 5.85 -16.49
C ALA A 13 6.40 5.04 -16.35
N ASN A 14 6.39 3.90 -15.63
CA ASN A 14 7.56 3.11 -15.27
C ASN A 14 7.43 1.64 -15.73
N GLY A 15 6.92 1.39 -16.94
CA GLY A 15 6.80 0.04 -17.48
C GLY A 15 5.66 -0.77 -16.89
N GLY A 16 4.59 -0.11 -16.46
CA GLY A 16 3.35 -0.75 -16.04
C GLY A 16 2.64 -1.50 -17.18
N THR A 17 1.68 -2.32 -16.82
CA THR A 17 0.82 -3.04 -17.77
C THR A 17 -0.19 -2.08 -18.43
N PRO A 18 -0.84 -2.46 -19.55
CA PRO A 18 -1.93 -1.65 -20.13
C PRO A 18 -3.04 -1.27 -19.15
N ASN A 19 -3.26 -2.08 -18.12
CA ASN A 19 -4.26 -1.82 -17.08
C ASN A 19 -3.78 -0.84 -15.99
N SER A 20 -2.50 -0.46 -15.98
CA SER A 20 -1.96 0.46 -14.95
C SER A 20 -2.63 1.83 -15.01
N ARG A 21 -2.94 2.36 -16.18
CA ARG A 21 -3.69 3.62 -16.34
C ARG A 21 -5.08 3.56 -15.73
N LEU A 22 -5.83 2.48 -15.98
CA LEU A 22 -7.16 2.30 -15.40
C LEU A 22 -7.11 2.30 -13.87
N TYR A 23 -6.10 1.67 -13.31
CA TYR A 23 -5.87 1.67 -11.87
C TYR A 23 -5.52 3.07 -11.35
N GLU A 24 -4.59 3.77 -12.01
CA GLU A 24 -4.18 5.13 -11.64
C GLU A 24 -5.38 6.09 -11.67
N ASP A 25 -6.18 6.07 -12.75
CA ASP A 25 -7.38 6.90 -12.90
C ASP A 25 -8.45 6.56 -11.84
N ALA A 26 -8.60 5.29 -11.49
CA ALA A 26 -9.56 4.88 -10.46
C ALA A 26 -9.12 5.37 -9.07
N VAL A 27 -7.83 5.28 -8.74
CA VAL A 27 -7.29 5.80 -7.50
C VAL A 27 -7.40 7.32 -7.46
N ALA A 28 -7.02 8.03 -8.51
CA ALA A 28 -7.11 9.48 -8.60
C ALA A 28 -8.56 9.98 -8.35
N ARG A 29 -9.54 9.43 -9.06
CA ARG A 29 -10.96 9.78 -8.85
C ARG A 29 -11.43 9.52 -7.41
N ARG A 30 -10.95 8.45 -6.79
CA ARG A 30 -11.31 8.16 -5.41
C ARG A 30 -10.73 9.18 -4.43
N LEU A 31 -9.49 9.59 -4.66
CA LEU A 31 -8.82 10.60 -3.86
C LEU A 31 -9.47 11.96 -3.95
N GLU A 32 -9.86 12.39 -5.15
CA GLU A 32 -10.63 13.65 -5.36
C GLU A 32 -11.90 13.69 -4.52
N GLY A 33 -12.56 12.54 -4.35
CA GLY A 33 -13.80 12.46 -3.56
C GLY A 33 -13.63 12.41 -2.04
N VAL A 34 -12.42 12.16 -1.53
CA VAL A 34 -12.16 11.96 -0.08
C VAL A 34 -11.09 12.88 0.50
N ALA A 35 -10.23 13.44 -0.32
CA ALA A 35 -9.17 14.33 0.14
C ALA A 35 -9.76 15.66 0.62
N ARG A 36 -9.27 16.18 1.75
CA ARG A 36 -9.65 17.51 2.23
C ARG A 36 -9.06 18.59 1.31
N ALA A 37 -9.72 19.71 1.22
CA ALA A 37 -9.20 20.87 0.52
C ALA A 37 -7.79 21.22 1.01
N GLY A 38 -6.87 21.48 0.08
CA GLY A 38 -5.45 21.74 0.38
C GLY A 38 -4.62 20.48 0.65
N THR A 39 -5.14 19.28 0.41
CA THR A 39 -4.38 18.03 0.41
C THR A 39 -4.09 17.61 -1.03
N ASP A 40 -2.81 17.44 -1.34
CA ASP A 40 -2.30 16.93 -2.61
C ASP A 40 -1.83 15.49 -2.42
N CYS A 41 -2.42 14.55 -3.17
CA CYS A 41 -2.11 13.13 -3.10
C CYS A 41 -1.53 12.66 -4.44
N VAL A 42 -0.30 12.16 -4.42
CA VAL A 42 0.38 11.66 -5.63
C VAL A 42 0.63 10.17 -5.52
N VAL A 43 0.24 9.42 -6.54
CA VAL A 43 0.41 7.96 -6.57
C VAL A 43 1.74 7.61 -7.22
N PHE A 44 2.51 6.79 -6.52
CA PHE A 44 3.80 6.26 -6.97
C PHE A 44 3.76 4.74 -7.07
N GLY A 45 4.46 4.20 -8.05
CA GLY A 45 4.66 2.77 -8.22
C GLY A 45 6.10 2.36 -7.98
N ILE A 46 6.33 1.06 -7.97
CA ILE A 46 7.68 0.48 -8.07
C ILE A 46 8.13 0.46 -9.53
N GLY A 47 9.43 0.32 -9.79
CA GLY A 47 10.01 0.37 -11.14
C GLY A 47 9.42 -0.65 -12.12
N SER A 48 9.15 -1.87 -11.67
CA SER A 48 8.47 -2.89 -12.48
C SER A 48 7.69 -3.86 -11.59
N THR A 49 6.59 -4.40 -12.10
CA THR A 49 5.81 -5.43 -11.41
C THR A 49 6.39 -6.81 -11.70
N PRO A 50 6.98 -7.52 -10.72
CA PRO A 50 7.47 -8.88 -10.94
C PRO A 50 6.32 -9.83 -11.29
N PHE A 51 6.56 -10.74 -12.24
CA PHE A 51 5.61 -11.81 -12.54
C PHE A 51 5.34 -12.67 -11.30
N GLY A 52 4.07 -12.94 -11.05
CA GLY A 52 3.66 -13.81 -9.95
C GLY A 52 3.83 -13.21 -8.55
N LYS A 53 3.94 -11.89 -8.41
CA LYS A 53 4.07 -11.20 -7.11
C LYS A 53 2.99 -11.61 -6.09
N ASP A 54 1.80 -11.95 -6.57
CA ASP A 54 0.67 -12.33 -5.71
C ASP A 54 0.65 -13.84 -5.40
N ARG A 55 1.58 -14.61 -5.95
CA ARG A 55 1.64 -16.08 -5.81
C ARG A 55 2.94 -16.59 -5.18
N TYR A 56 4.06 -15.90 -5.37
CA TYR A 56 5.37 -16.39 -4.97
C TYR A 56 6.07 -15.44 -4.00
N HIS A 57 6.51 -15.96 -2.86
CA HIS A 57 7.27 -15.18 -1.87
C HIS A 57 8.53 -14.54 -2.46
N ALA A 58 9.26 -15.27 -3.33
CA ALA A 58 10.44 -14.72 -3.99
C ALA A 58 10.12 -13.49 -4.87
N ALA A 59 8.99 -13.50 -5.58
CA ALA A 59 8.55 -12.35 -6.37
C ALA A 59 8.13 -11.17 -5.47
N LYS A 60 7.53 -11.45 -4.31
CA LYS A 60 7.20 -10.43 -3.30
C LYS A 60 8.44 -9.71 -2.77
N GLN A 61 9.56 -10.40 -2.58
CA GLN A 61 10.80 -9.76 -2.12
C GLN A 61 11.27 -8.65 -3.07
N LYS A 62 11.11 -8.84 -4.39
CA LYS A 62 11.40 -7.78 -5.37
C LYS A 62 10.45 -6.59 -5.26
N VAL A 63 9.17 -6.86 -4.99
CA VAL A 63 8.20 -5.78 -4.71
C VAL A 63 8.64 -4.98 -3.50
N PHE A 64 9.07 -5.65 -2.43
CA PHE A 64 9.49 -4.99 -1.19
C PHE A 64 10.70 -4.10 -1.38
N THR A 65 11.72 -4.58 -2.09
CA THR A 65 12.89 -3.77 -2.41
C THR A 65 12.50 -2.51 -3.16
N GLY A 66 11.75 -2.65 -4.25
CA GLY A 66 11.30 -1.51 -5.03
C GLY A 66 10.38 -0.56 -4.27
N LEU A 67 9.58 -1.07 -3.32
CA LEU A 67 8.71 -0.26 -2.47
C LEU A 67 9.53 0.58 -1.49
N ILE A 68 10.53 -0.01 -0.82
CA ILE A 68 11.42 0.70 0.08
C ILE A 68 12.20 1.78 -0.68
N GLU A 69 12.83 1.43 -1.81
CA GLU A 69 13.57 2.40 -2.64
C GLU A 69 12.70 3.57 -3.10
N SER A 70 11.44 3.30 -3.46
CA SER A 70 10.50 4.35 -3.87
C SER A 70 10.12 5.26 -2.70
N VAL A 71 9.74 4.69 -1.57
CA VAL A 71 9.20 5.42 -0.41
C VAL A 71 10.26 6.28 0.29
N LEU A 72 11.54 5.87 0.29
CA LEU A 72 12.64 6.65 0.85
C LEU A 72 12.82 8.04 0.18
N ARG A 73 12.23 8.24 -0.98
CA ARG A 73 12.22 9.53 -1.68
C ARG A 73 11.19 10.51 -1.11
N ALA A 74 10.20 10.03 -0.37
CA ALA A 74 9.09 10.86 0.08
C ALA A 74 9.54 12.05 0.95
N GLU A 75 10.36 11.82 1.96
CA GLU A 75 10.87 12.90 2.83
C GLU A 75 11.73 13.92 2.06
N PRO A 76 12.78 13.52 1.30
CA PRO A 76 13.58 14.45 0.53
C PRO A 76 12.78 15.26 -0.50
N GLU A 77 11.70 14.69 -1.05
CA GLU A 77 10.82 15.36 -2.02
C GLU A 77 9.74 16.23 -1.35
N GLY A 78 9.76 16.35 -0.01
CA GLY A 78 8.89 17.25 0.76
C GLY A 78 7.47 16.78 0.94
N TYR A 79 7.25 15.46 1.05
CA TYR A 79 5.96 14.91 1.42
C TYR A 79 5.79 14.86 2.94
N ASP A 80 4.57 15.12 3.40
CA ASP A 80 4.20 15.20 4.81
C ASP A 80 3.83 13.83 5.41
N ALA A 81 3.44 12.87 4.57
CA ALA A 81 3.05 11.52 4.98
C ALA A 81 3.16 10.53 3.82
N VAL A 82 3.25 9.25 4.14
CA VAL A 82 3.19 8.13 3.20
C VAL A 82 1.97 7.26 3.48
N GLY A 83 1.17 6.98 2.44
CA GLY A 83 0.14 5.96 2.44
C GLY A 83 0.56 4.76 1.59
N VAL A 84 0.68 3.59 2.16
CA VAL A 84 0.94 2.35 1.41
C VAL A 84 -0.38 1.73 1.01
N ILE A 85 -0.71 1.82 -0.29
CA ILE A 85 -1.98 1.34 -0.87
C ILE A 85 -1.86 -0.06 -1.48
N ASN A 86 -0.93 -0.85 -0.96
CA ASN A 86 -0.76 -2.24 -1.36
C ASN A 86 -1.50 -3.15 -0.38
N THR A 87 -2.26 -4.10 -0.91
CA THR A 87 -2.96 -5.08 -0.08
C THR A 87 -1.95 -5.95 0.67
N PHE A 88 -2.19 -6.17 1.98
CA PHE A 88 -1.30 -6.91 2.88
C PHE A 88 0.04 -6.23 3.11
N ASP A 89 -0.03 -5.06 3.61
CA ASP A 89 0.94 -4.17 4.25
C ASP A 89 2.34 -4.79 4.42
N HIS A 90 3.07 -4.86 3.32
CA HIS A 90 4.41 -5.39 3.33
C HIS A 90 5.39 -4.35 3.85
N ARG A 91 6.33 -4.80 4.66
CA ARG A 91 7.40 -3.95 5.22
C ARG A 91 6.90 -2.86 6.16
N TYR A 92 5.97 -3.24 6.97
CA TYR A 92 5.33 -2.42 7.98
C TYR A 92 6.32 -1.76 8.93
N TYR A 93 7.20 -2.54 9.53
CA TYR A 93 8.20 -2.01 10.45
C TYR A 93 9.30 -1.27 9.71
N GLU A 94 9.84 -1.86 8.67
CA GLU A 94 10.97 -1.32 7.95
C GLU A 94 10.71 0.10 7.44
N LEU A 95 9.51 0.37 6.93
CA LEU A 95 9.16 1.72 6.48
C LEU A 95 9.03 2.70 7.65
N ARG A 96 8.47 2.27 8.77
CA ARG A 96 8.34 3.12 9.97
C ARG A 96 9.68 3.36 10.67
N GLU A 97 10.64 2.46 10.54
CA GLU A 97 12.01 2.65 11.03
C GLU A 97 12.81 3.65 10.20
N LEU A 98 12.57 3.65 8.89
CA LEU A 98 13.36 4.44 7.93
C LEU A 98 12.86 5.87 7.73
N LEU A 99 11.59 6.14 7.99
CA LEU A 99 10.94 7.43 7.73
C LEU A 99 10.58 8.14 9.04
N ARG A 100 10.76 9.46 9.07
CA ARG A 100 10.34 10.33 10.18
C ARG A 100 8.92 10.83 10.03
N ILE A 101 8.39 10.84 8.79
CA ILE A 101 7.01 11.21 8.49
C ILE A 101 6.07 10.02 8.74
N PRO A 102 4.79 10.27 9.05
CA PRO A 102 3.82 9.19 9.28
C PRO A 102 3.70 8.24 8.10
N VAL A 103 3.68 6.93 8.39
CA VAL A 103 3.42 5.87 7.41
C VAL A 103 2.14 5.13 7.76
N VAL A 104 1.16 5.18 6.88
CA VAL A 104 -0.17 4.58 7.03
C VAL A 104 -0.33 3.45 6.03
N PHE A 105 -0.83 2.31 6.50
CA PHE A 105 -1.05 1.12 5.67
C PHE A 105 -2.54 0.87 5.51
N ILE A 106 -2.97 0.60 4.28
CA ILE A 106 -4.39 0.45 3.95
C ILE A 106 -5.04 -0.73 4.67
N THR A 107 -4.36 -1.89 4.73
CA THR A 107 -4.95 -3.10 5.33
C THR A 107 -5.02 -2.98 6.84
N GLU A 108 -3.97 -2.51 7.49
CA GLU A 108 -3.96 -2.20 8.92
C GLU A 108 -5.11 -1.26 9.30
N SER A 109 -5.20 -0.13 8.61
CA SER A 109 -6.24 0.88 8.85
C SER A 109 -7.64 0.30 8.63
N THR A 110 -7.81 -0.55 7.62
CA THR A 110 -9.09 -1.22 7.33
C THR A 110 -9.46 -2.21 8.42
N LEU A 111 -8.52 -2.99 8.94
CA LEU A 111 -8.76 -3.94 10.03
C LEU A 111 -9.19 -3.21 11.32
N TYR A 112 -8.48 -2.14 11.71
CA TYR A 112 -8.87 -1.35 12.88
C TYR A 112 -10.24 -0.71 12.72
N LEU A 113 -10.55 -0.20 11.52
CA LEU A 113 -11.87 0.37 11.25
C LEU A 113 -12.95 -0.72 11.29
N ALA A 114 -12.71 -1.91 10.74
CA ALA A 114 -13.65 -3.01 10.78
C ALA A 114 -14.00 -3.42 12.22
N CYS A 115 -13.01 -3.45 13.13
CA CYS A 115 -13.22 -3.73 14.55
C CYS A 115 -14.11 -2.69 15.26
N GLN A 116 -14.12 -1.45 14.77
CA GLN A 116 -15.00 -0.41 15.33
C GLN A 116 -16.44 -0.53 14.82
N LEU A 117 -16.63 -1.14 13.65
CA LEU A 117 -17.95 -1.23 13.00
C LEU A 117 -18.70 -2.51 13.37
N ALA A 118 -18.00 -3.60 13.69
CA ALA A 118 -18.64 -4.89 13.97
C ALA A 118 -17.78 -5.76 14.89
N PRO A 119 -18.41 -6.61 15.74
CA PRO A 119 -17.68 -7.56 16.60
C PRO A 119 -17.00 -8.68 15.82
N THR A 120 -17.46 -8.97 14.61
CA THR A 120 -16.86 -9.95 13.70
C THR A 120 -16.93 -9.47 12.26
N PHE A 121 -15.92 -9.81 11.47
CA PHE A 121 -15.86 -9.50 10.04
C PHE A 121 -15.11 -10.61 9.29
N ALA A 122 -15.26 -10.64 7.96
CA ALA A 122 -14.57 -11.59 7.10
C ALA A 122 -13.63 -10.86 6.14
N VAL A 123 -12.46 -11.45 5.90
CA VAL A 123 -11.53 -11.03 4.86
C VAL A 123 -11.65 -11.97 3.68
N ILE A 124 -12.02 -11.43 2.51
CA ILE A 124 -12.14 -12.19 1.26
C ILE A 124 -10.90 -11.96 0.43
N GLY A 125 -10.21 -13.02 0.07
CA GLY A 125 -9.00 -12.99 -0.75
C GLY A 125 -9.10 -13.91 -1.96
N HIS A 126 -8.33 -13.64 -2.99
CA HIS A 126 -8.34 -14.37 -4.26
C HIS A 126 -7.44 -15.63 -4.26
N ASN A 127 -6.64 -15.84 -3.23
CA ASN A 127 -5.81 -17.04 -3.08
C ASN A 127 -5.49 -17.35 -1.61
N TRP A 128 -4.91 -18.53 -1.37
CA TRP A 128 -4.60 -19.03 -0.02
C TRP A 128 -3.53 -18.20 0.73
N GLN A 129 -2.59 -17.59 0.00
CA GLN A 129 -1.54 -16.77 0.61
C GLN A 129 -2.14 -15.51 1.26
N ILE A 130 -3.17 -14.95 0.66
CA ILE A 130 -3.89 -13.80 1.20
C ILE A 130 -4.55 -14.14 2.54
N LYS A 131 -5.12 -15.34 2.65
CA LYS A 131 -5.66 -15.84 3.93
C LYS A 131 -4.59 -15.89 5.01
N LEU A 132 -3.40 -16.41 4.69
CA LEU A 132 -2.29 -16.49 5.63
C LEU A 132 -1.82 -15.10 6.05
N GLN A 133 -1.60 -14.21 5.09
CA GLN A 133 -1.14 -12.85 5.35
C GLN A 133 -2.15 -12.02 6.16
N ALA A 134 -3.44 -12.16 5.87
CA ALA A 134 -4.48 -11.49 6.66
C ALA A 134 -4.46 -11.94 8.13
N LYS A 135 -4.24 -13.24 8.37
CA LYS A 135 -4.11 -13.78 9.72
C LYS A 135 -2.84 -13.27 10.42
N GLU A 136 -1.70 -13.29 9.72
CA GLU A 136 -0.44 -12.76 10.24
C GLU A 136 -0.57 -11.27 10.59
N LEU A 137 -1.19 -10.48 9.74
CA LEU A 137 -1.40 -9.06 9.97
C LEU A 137 -2.36 -8.80 11.14
N ALA A 138 -3.46 -9.57 11.26
CA ALA A 138 -4.37 -9.47 12.39
C ALA A 138 -3.65 -9.76 13.71
N ASN A 139 -2.85 -10.84 13.77
CA ASN A 139 -2.03 -11.16 14.94
C ASN A 139 -1.06 -10.03 15.27
N HIS A 140 -0.41 -9.47 14.27
CA HIS A 140 0.56 -8.38 14.40
C HIS A 140 -0.06 -7.09 14.93
N SER A 141 -1.29 -6.83 14.52
CA SER A 141 -2.09 -5.67 14.93
C SER A 141 -2.81 -5.88 16.27
N GLY A 142 -2.60 -7.01 16.93
CA GLY A 142 -3.28 -7.34 18.20
C GLY A 142 -4.78 -7.59 18.06
N LEU A 143 -5.24 -8.01 16.89
CA LEU A 143 -6.65 -8.20 16.55
C LEU A 143 -7.04 -9.70 16.43
N ALA A 144 -6.18 -10.62 16.81
CA ALA A 144 -6.43 -12.07 16.78
C ALA A 144 -6.67 -12.66 18.15
#